data_28e742056ec29de6b8868a8af4e78219
#
_entry.id   28e742056ec29de6b8868a8af4e78219
#
_cell.length_a   1.000
_cell.length_b   1.000
_cell.length_c   1.000
_cell.angle_alpha   90.00
_cell.angle_beta   90.00
_cell.angle_gamma   90.00
#
_symmetry.space_group_name_H-M   'P 1'
#
loop_
_entity.id
_entity.type
_entity.pdbx_description
1 polymer ?
#
loop_
_entity_poly.entity_id
_entity_poly.type
_entity_poly.pdbx_seq_one_letter_code
_entity_poly.pdbx_strand_id
1 'polypeptide(L)'
;MSKANNPKLKSWVDVPAGSDFPIQNLPFGIFKTQYLTSVAGVAIGNHVLDLVYLYENGFFDGLGLPPGIFNQQYLNSFIGLGRKKCGKVRERVSELLQSDNNELKNNKAAREIALVPMDEVEMGMPVDIPNYTDFYSSEEHATNVGTMFRDPKNALLPNWKHLPVGYHGRASSIVVSGTGIHRPKGQLKPPDAPAPVFGPCKKLDFELEMAFVTCANTALGSSVPTGEAENNIFGLVLFNDWSARDIQTWEYVPLGPFLAKNFASTISPWIVTLDALEPFRVAGPTQSPEVLPYLAYEGKKNYDIALEVAIGEGENATVVSRSNFKYLYWNMCQQLAHHTVNGCNLRVGDLYASGTISGPDKGSYGSMLEITW
;
A
#
# COMPACT_ATOMS: atom_id res chain seq x y z
N MET A 1 9.91 16.72 -11.87
CA MET A 1 10.33 16.05 -10.62
C MET A 1 10.11 17.02 -9.48
N SER A 2 9.47 16.61 -8.38
CA SER A 2 9.25 17.48 -7.20
C SER A 2 10.58 17.95 -6.62
N LYS A 3 10.65 19.22 -6.16
CA LYS A 3 11.83 19.76 -5.50
C LYS A 3 12.20 18.98 -4.23
N ALA A 4 11.18 18.43 -3.54
CA ALA A 4 11.37 17.60 -2.35
C ALA A 4 12.15 16.31 -2.59
N ASN A 5 12.29 15.87 -3.84
CA ASN A 5 13.04 14.65 -4.20
C ASN A 5 14.53 14.89 -4.46
N ASN A 6 15.02 16.13 -4.31
CA ASN A 6 16.44 16.40 -4.51
C ASN A 6 17.29 15.62 -3.49
N PRO A 7 18.17 14.70 -3.92
CA PRO A 7 18.96 13.88 -3.01
C PRO A 7 19.97 14.65 -2.17
N LYS A 8 20.24 15.92 -2.51
CA LYS A 8 21.14 16.80 -1.77
C LYS A 8 20.46 17.52 -0.59
N LEU A 9 19.13 17.45 -0.48
CA LEU A 9 18.41 18.05 0.65
C LEU A 9 18.84 17.41 1.96
N LYS A 10 19.07 18.26 2.94
CA LYS A 10 19.31 17.86 4.34
C LYS A 10 18.25 18.49 5.23
N SER A 11 17.78 17.72 6.18
CA SER A 11 16.86 18.20 7.21
C SER A 11 17.66 18.81 8.37
N TRP A 12 17.04 19.78 9.05
CA TRP A 12 17.49 20.22 10.37
C TRP A 12 16.99 19.30 11.49
N VAL A 13 15.94 18.51 11.22
CA VAL A 13 15.55 17.39 12.10
C VAL A 13 16.57 16.27 11.91
N ASP A 14 17.00 15.67 13.01
CA ASP A 14 17.90 14.53 12.94
C ASP A 14 17.21 13.33 12.29
N VAL A 15 17.87 12.78 11.28
CA VAL A 15 17.42 11.59 10.55
C VAL A 15 18.50 10.52 10.68
N PRO A 16 18.27 9.48 11.49
CA PRO A 16 19.25 8.41 11.67
C PRO A 16 19.65 7.76 10.34
N ALA A 17 20.89 7.31 10.24
CA ALA A 17 21.37 6.58 9.08
C ALA A 17 20.53 5.29 8.90
N GLY A 18 20.03 5.06 7.69
CA GLY A 18 19.15 3.93 7.37
C GLY A 18 17.68 4.12 7.77
N SER A 19 17.28 5.32 8.22
CA SER A 19 15.87 5.62 8.47
C SER A 19 15.05 5.57 7.18
N ASP A 20 13.85 4.99 7.26
CA ASP A 20 12.86 4.97 6.19
C ASP A 20 12.21 6.35 5.97
N PHE A 21 12.45 7.31 6.87
CA PHE A 21 11.82 8.63 6.88
C PHE A 21 12.80 9.80 6.63
N PRO A 22 13.60 9.77 5.53
CA PRO A 22 14.40 10.92 5.15
C PRO A 22 13.51 12.05 4.61
N ILE A 23 14.06 13.28 4.55
CA ILE A 23 13.35 14.46 4.02
C ILE A 23 12.83 14.28 2.58
N GLN A 24 13.39 13.34 1.83
CA GLN A 24 12.94 12.99 0.48
C GLN A 24 11.67 12.12 0.47
N ASN A 25 11.35 11.42 1.57
CA ASN A 25 10.16 10.57 1.67
C ASN A 25 8.93 11.38 2.14
N LEU A 26 8.86 11.74 3.40
CA LEU A 26 7.76 12.49 4.03
C LEU A 26 6.39 11.81 3.81
N PRO A 27 6.20 10.57 4.26
CA PRO A 27 4.92 9.88 4.11
C PRO A 27 3.87 10.46 5.05
N PHE A 28 2.60 10.35 4.65
CA PHE A 28 1.45 10.84 5.40
C PHE A 28 0.80 9.71 6.20
N GLY A 29 0.32 10.03 7.39
CA GLY A 29 -0.42 9.11 8.26
C GLY A 29 -1.36 9.84 9.20
N ILE A 30 -2.10 9.05 9.98
CA ILE A 30 -2.93 9.54 11.08
C ILE A 30 -2.32 9.04 12.39
N PHE A 31 -2.15 9.95 13.35
CA PHE A 31 -1.61 9.63 14.66
C PHE A 31 -2.44 10.26 15.78
N LYS A 32 -2.32 9.73 16.95
CA LYS A 32 -2.86 10.31 18.20
C LYS A 32 -1.79 10.23 19.31
N THR A 33 -1.95 11.06 20.32
CA THR A 33 -1.17 11.01 21.56
C THR A 33 -2.11 10.96 22.75
N GLN A 34 -1.60 10.88 23.97
CA GLN A 34 -2.42 11.00 25.17
C GLN A 34 -3.16 12.36 25.28
N TYR A 35 -2.72 13.39 24.54
CA TYR A 35 -3.28 14.75 24.56
C TYR A 35 -4.00 15.14 23.27
N LEU A 36 -3.74 14.44 22.16
CA LEU A 36 -4.30 14.73 20.84
C LEU A 36 -5.22 13.60 20.41
N THR A 37 -6.38 13.96 19.88
CA THR A 37 -7.21 13.05 19.09
C THR A 37 -6.52 12.73 17.76
N SER A 38 -7.06 11.79 16.99
CA SER A 38 -6.50 11.44 15.68
C SER A 38 -6.38 12.64 14.75
N VAL A 39 -5.17 12.93 14.27
CA VAL A 39 -4.83 14.05 13.38
C VAL A 39 -3.84 13.62 12.31
N ALA A 40 -3.79 14.37 11.21
CA ALA A 40 -2.85 14.11 10.12
C ALA A 40 -1.42 14.51 10.49
N GLY A 41 -0.45 13.64 10.16
CA GLY A 41 0.97 13.88 10.37
C GLY A 41 1.83 13.39 9.21
N VAL A 42 3.08 13.82 9.24
CA VAL A 42 4.14 13.40 8.29
C VAL A 42 5.32 12.87 9.08
N ALA A 43 5.85 11.70 8.69
CA ALA A 43 7.05 11.16 9.33
C ALA A 43 8.32 11.84 8.83
N ILE A 44 9.25 12.12 9.76
CA ILE A 44 10.62 12.61 9.51
C ILE A 44 11.56 12.09 10.58
N GLY A 45 12.55 11.29 10.20
CA GLY A 45 13.45 10.63 11.17
C GLY A 45 12.65 9.85 12.21
N ASN A 46 12.88 10.16 13.50
CA ASN A 46 12.16 9.54 14.63
C ASN A 46 11.01 10.43 15.15
N HIS A 47 10.43 11.28 14.29
CA HIS A 47 9.36 12.20 14.69
C HIS A 47 8.18 12.14 13.72
N VAL A 48 7.04 12.56 14.23
CA VAL A 48 5.84 12.89 13.45
C VAL A 48 5.64 14.40 13.49
N LEU A 49 5.54 15.01 12.31
CA LEU A 49 5.24 16.43 12.18
C LEU A 49 3.73 16.63 12.14
N ASP A 50 3.17 17.36 13.10
CA ASP A 50 1.74 17.66 13.24
C ASP A 50 1.30 18.67 12.19
N LEU A 51 0.48 18.23 11.23
CA LEU A 51 -0.03 19.09 10.17
C LEU A 51 -1.18 20.00 10.64
N VAL A 52 -1.90 19.65 11.70
CA VAL A 52 -2.94 20.53 12.28
C VAL A 52 -2.27 21.74 12.88
N TYR A 53 -1.26 21.53 13.73
CA TYR A 53 -0.52 22.63 14.32
C TYR A 53 0.08 23.57 13.25
N LEU A 54 0.70 23.01 12.21
CA LEU A 54 1.26 23.81 11.13
C LEU A 54 0.20 24.60 10.39
N TYR A 55 -0.97 24.02 10.13
CA TYR A 55 -2.07 24.69 9.47
C TYR A 55 -2.62 25.85 10.29
N GLU A 56 -2.90 25.63 11.56
CA GLU A 56 -3.50 26.61 12.47
C GLU A 56 -2.55 27.79 12.77
N ASN A 57 -1.25 27.58 12.63
CA ASN A 57 -0.21 28.61 12.84
C ASN A 57 0.32 29.24 11.55
N GLY A 58 -0.39 29.10 10.41
CA GLY A 58 -0.13 29.82 9.18
C GLY A 58 1.03 29.27 8.32
N PHE A 59 1.65 28.14 8.69
CA PHE A 59 2.76 27.57 7.91
C PHE A 59 2.33 27.09 6.51
N PHE A 60 1.04 26.91 6.27
CA PHE A 60 0.45 26.53 4.98
C PHE A 60 -0.30 27.69 4.29
N ASP A 61 -0.13 28.93 4.75
CA ASP A 61 -0.75 30.09 4.12
C ASP A 61 -0.39 30.19 2.63
N GLY A 62 -1.36 30.60 1.82
CA GLY A 62 -1.20 30.67 0.37
C GLY A 62 -1.41 29.35 -0.39
N LEU A 63 -1.53 28.21 0.29
CA LEU A 63 -1.82 26.93 -0.38
C LEU A 63 -3.32 26.76 -0.69
N GLY A 64 -4.21 27.60 -0.14
CA GLY A 64 -5.65 27.53 -0.37
C GLY A 64 -6.24 26.18 0.07
N LEU A 65 -5.89 25.75 1.27
CA LEU A 65 -6.41 24.53 1.91
C LEU A 65 -7.71 24.83 2.65
N PRO A 66 -8.71 23.93 2.62
CA PRO A 66 -9.94 24.08 3.39
C PRO A 66 -9.70 24.08 4.90
N PRO A 67 -10.52 24.79 5.70
CA PRO A 67 -10.45 24.74 7.16
C PRO A 67 -10.60 23.33 7.70
N GLY A 68 -9.78 22.96 8.70
CA GLY A 68 -9.84 21.69 9.40
C GLY A 68 -9.45 20.48 8.55
N ILE A 69 -8.79 20.68 7.40
CA ILE A 69 -8.44 19.61 6.45
C ILE A 69 -7.57 18.52 7.06
N PHE A 70 -6.72 18.85 8.03
CA PHE A 70 -5.83 17.93 8.74
C PHE A 70 -6.39 17.45 10.08
N ASN A 71 -7.42 18.10 10.60
CA ASN A 71 -8.12 17.73 11.83
C ASN A 71 -9.28 16.78 11.49
N GLN A 72 -8.95 15.61 11.00
CA GLN A 72 -9.87 14.56 10.55
C GLN A 72 -9.38 13.20 11.05
N GLN A 73 -10.31 12.28 11.28
CA GLN A 73 -9.99 10.91 11.69
C GLN A 73 -9.20 10.15 10.63
N TYR A 74 -9.34 10.51 9.35
CA TYR A 74 -8.73 9.89 8.19
C TYR A 74 -8.24 10.93 7.20
N LEU A 75 -7.28 10.55 6.35
CA LEU A 75 -6.73 11.42 5.30
C LEU A 75 -7.67 11.63 4.10
N ASN A 76 -8.84 10.98 4.04
CA ASN A 76 -9.71 11.00 2.84
C ASN A 76 -10.04 12.41 2.35
N SER A 77 -10.39 13.34 3.26
CA SER A 77 -10.65 14.72 2.89
C SER A 77 -9.42 15.40 2.27
N PHE A 78 -8.24 15.16 2.83
CA PHE A 78 -6.98 15.73 2.34
C PHE A 78 -6.59 15.14 0.98
N ILE A 79 -6.54 13.81 0.85
CA ILE A 79 -6.17 13.17 -0.41
C ILE A 79 -7.18 13.45 -1.53
N GLY A 80 -8.45 13.65 -1.17
CA GLY A 80 -9.53 14.06 -2.07
C GLY A 80 -9.35 15.45 -2.69
N LEU A 81 -8.41 16.27 -2.19
CA LEU A 81 -7.99 17.52 -2.87
C LEU A 81 -7.23 17.24 -4.18
N GLY A 82 -6.89 15.98 -4.42
CA GLY A 82 -6.17 15.48 -5.58
C GLY A 82 -4.65 15.60 -5.47
N ARG A 83 -3.96 14.74 -6.21
CA ARG A 83 -2.49 14.58 -6.16
C ARG A 83 -1.72 15.89 -6.24
N LYS A 84 -2.11 16.78 -7.17
CA LYS A 84 -1.42 18.08 -7.38
C LYS A 84 -1.45 18.97 -6.14
N LYS A 85 -2.58 19.04 -5.44
CA LYS A 85 -2.71 19.86 -4.22
C LYS A 85 -1.94 19.23 -3.06
N CYS A 86 -2.05 17.93 -2.89
CA CYS A 86 -1.30 17.17 -1.87
C CYS A 86 0.21 17.26 -2.08
N GLY A 87 0.68 17.22 -3.34
CA GLY A 87 2.08 17.41 -3.70
C GLY A 87 2.63 18.77 -3.26
N LYS A 88 1.83 19.86 -3.37
CA LYS A 88 2.21 21.18 -2.85
C LYS A 88 2.37 21.19 -1.34
N VAL A 89 1.52 20.46 -0.61
CA VAL A 89 1.66 20.34 0.85
C VAL A 89 2.96 19.61 1.19
N ARG A 90 3.25 18.49 0.53
CA ARG A 90 4.52 17.75 0.72
C ARG A 90 5.73 18.64 0.39
N GLU A 91 5.69 19.42 -0.68
CA GLU A 91 6.77 20.35 -1.02
C GLU A 91 6.96 21.40 0.07
N ARG A 92 5.88 21.98 0.59
CA ARG A 92 5.95 22.97 1.68
C ARG A 92 6.47 22.36 2.99
N VAL A 93 6.05 21.15 3.34
CA VAL A 93 6.62 20.41 4.47
C VAL A 93 8.13 20.19 4.27
N SER A 94 8.54 19.78 3.08
CA SER A 94 9.97 19.64 2.75
C SER A 94 10.73 20.95 2.91
N GLU A 95 10.18 22.09 2.44
CA GLU A 95 10.78 23.42 2.61
C GLU A 95 10.97 23.79 4.08
N LEU A 96 9.95 23.58 4.92
CA LEU A 96 9.99 23.86 6.36
C LEU A 96 11.04 23.03 7.09
N LEU A 97 11.34 21.83 6.59
CA LEU A 97 12.28 20.89 7.21
C LEU A 97 13.72 21.03 6.67
N GLN A 98 13.97 21.83 5.62
CA GLN A 98 15.31 22.00 5.07
C GLN A 98 16.25 22.66 6.07
N SER A 99 17.52 22.25 6.05
CA SER A 99 18.55 22.68 6.99
C SER A 99 18.83 24.18 6.96
N ASP A 100 18.56 24.85 5.85
CA ASP A 100 18.73 26.29 5.62
C ASP A 100 17.43 27.11 5.79
N ASN A 101 16.27 26.43 6.02
CA ASN A 101 15.01 27.10 6.33
C ASN A 101 14.91 27.40 7.83
N ASN A 102 14.63 28.65 8.18
CA ASN A 102 14.60 29.09 9.57
C ASN A 102 13.18 29.32 10.12
N GLU A 103 12.14 29.18 9.32
CA GLU A 103 10.76 29.48 9.74
C GLU A 103 10.32 28.62 10.94
N LEU A 104 10.36 27.30 10.79
CA LEU A 104 10.04 26.37 11.88
C LEU A 104 11.27 26.09 12.75
N LYS A 105 12.46 25.94 12.14
CA LYS A 105 13.71 25.62 12.82
C LYS A 105 14.04 26.57 13.96
N ASN A 106 13.89 27.89 13.79
CA ASN A 106 14.19 28.90 14.77
C ASN A 106 13.03 29.24 15.69
N ASN A 107 11.82 28.79 15.38
CA ASN A 107 10.65 28.96 16.24
C ASN A 107 10.60 27.81 17.24
N LYS A 108 11.27 28.00 18.39
CA LYS A 108 11.40 26.97 19.43
C LYS A 108 10.04 26.47 19.92
N ALA A 109 9.11 27.37 20.22
CA ALA A 109 7.80 27.01 20.74
C ALA A 109 6.98 26.20 19.71
N ALA A 110 6.99 26.61 18.44
CA ALA A 110 6.32 25.89 17.38
C ALA A 110 6.94 24.49 17.15
N ARG A 111 8.26 24.41 17.19
CA ARG A 111 8.99 23.15 16.97
C ARG A 111 8.70 22.13 18.06
N GLU A 112 8.67 22.57 19.33
CA GLU A 112 8.40 21.68 20.49
C GLU A 112 6.97 21.12 20.47
N ILE A 113 6.02 21.78 19.82
CA ILE A 113 4.64 21.29 19.68
C ILE A 113 4.48 20.48 18.37
N ALA A 114 5.02 20.99 17.26
CA ALA A 114 4.79 20.41 15.95
C ALA A 114 5.54 19.10 15.71
N LEU A 115 6.69 18.88 16.39
CA LEU A 115 7.50 17.64 16.24
C LEU A 115 7.27 16.73 17.44
N VAL A 116 6.44 15.73 17.25
CA VAL A 116 6.12 14.73 18.27
C VAL A 116 7.06 13.53 18.10
N PRO A 117 7.74 13.07 19.17
CA PRO A 117 8.54 11.83 19.10
C PRO A 117 7.68 10.63 18.65
N MET A 118 8.24 9.77 17.80
CA MET A 118 7.48 8.65 17.21
C MET A 118 7.11 7.58 18.25
N ASP A 119 7.84 7.47 19.32
CA ASP A 119 7.57 6.59 20.46
C ASP A 119 6.47 7.11 21.41
N GLU A 120 6.06 8.38 21.25
CA GLU A 120 4.95 8.99 22.02
C GLU A 120 3.61 8.96 21.25
N VAL A 121 3.60 8.42 20.02
CA VAL A 121 2.40 8.39 19.17
C VAL A 121 1.84 6.98 19.02
N GLU A 122 0.53 6.90 18.89
CA GLU A 122 -0.17 5.70 18.40
C GLU A 122 -0.69 5.99 16.99
N MET A 123 -0.24 5.17 16.03
CA MET A 123 -0.67 5.32 14.64
C MET A 123 -2.06 4.70 14.44
N GLY A 124 -2.91 5.42 13.70
CA GLY A 124 -4.23 4.96 13.28
C GLY A 124 -4.28 4.50 11.83
N MET A 125 -5.46 4.06 11.41
CA MET A 125 -5.74 3.82 9.99
C MET A 125 -5.56 5.12 9.22
N PRO A 126 -4.72 5.14 8.16
CA PRO A 126 -4.45 6.38 7.43
C PRO A 126 -5.66 6.86 6.61
N VAL A 127 -6.50 5.95 6.15
CA VAL A 127 -7.71 6.22 5.35
C VAL A 127 -8.89 5.40 5.83
N ASP A 128 -10.10 5.95 5.71
CA ASP A 128 -11.32 5.16 5.61
C ASP A 128 -11.33 4.48 4.25
N ILE A 129 -11.43 3.14 4.23
CA ILE A 129 -11.33 2.33 3.02
C ILE A 129 -12.76 1.92 2.60
N PRO A 130 -13.38 2.63 1.64
CA PRO A 130 -14.76 2.32 1.24
C PRO A 130 -14.86 1.01 0.45
N ASN A 131 -13.85 0.70 -0.37
CA ASN A 131 -13.79 -0.53 -1.16
C ASN A 131 -12.36 -1.08 -1.20
N TYR A 132 -12.24 -2.39 -1.36
CA TYR A 132 -10.97 -3.09 -1.49
C TYR A 132 -11.05 -4.07 -2.66
N THR A 133 -10.06 -3.98 -3.54
CA THR A 133 -9.86 -4.91 -4.66
C THR A 133 -8.46 -5.48 -4.55
N ASP A 134 -8.35 -6.79 -4.65
CA ASP A 134 -7.08 -7.49 -4.67
C ASP A 134 -6.84 -8.09 -6.05
N PHE A 135 -5.62 -7.92 -6.55
CA PHE A 135 -5.18 -8.43 -7.85
C PHE A 135 -4.30 -9.68 -7.70
N TYR A 136 -3.84 -10.17 -8.81
CA TYR A 136 -2.98 -11.34 -8.93
C TYR A 136 -1.88 -11.06 -9.96
N SER A 137 -1.06 -10.03 -9.69
CA SER A 137 -0.27 -9.34 -10.72
C SER A 137 1.17 -9.83 -10.88
N SER A 138 1.68 -10.73 -10.01
CA SER A 138 3.00 -11.35 -10.14
C SER A 138 2.93 -12.59 -11.02
N GLU A 139 3.69 -12.62 -12.12
CA GLU A 139 3.78 -13.80 -13.00
C GLU A 139 4.44 -14.98 -12.27
N GLU A 140 5.46 -14.71 -11.47
CA GLU A 140 6.17 -15.71 -10.68
C GLU A 140 5.22 -16.35 -9.67
N HIS A 141 4.50 -15.56 -8.88
CA HIS A 141 3.53 -16.09 -7.92
C HIS A 141 2.44 -16.92 -8.62
N ALA A 142 1.86 -16.38 -9.69
CA ALA A 142 0.79 -17.07 -10.43
C ALA A 142 1.27 -18.37 -11.07
N THR A 143 2.53 -18.42 -11.53
CA THR A 143 3.15 -19.63 -12.08
C THR A 143 3.45 -20.63 -10.98
N ASN A 144 4.04 -20.21 -9.86
CA ASN A 144 4.36 -21.08 -8.73
C ASN A 144 3.10 -21.76 -8.20
N VAL A 145 2.08 -20.97 -7.85
CA VAL A 145 0.79 -21.51 -7.37
C VAL A 145 0.11 -22.38 -8.44
N GLY A 146 0.21 -21.97 -9.70
CA GLY A 146 -0.32 -22.75 -10.80
C GLY A 146 0.31 -24.13 -10.92
N THR A 147 1.61 -24.25 -10.76
CA THR A 147 2.32 -25.55 -10.83
C THR A 147 2.00 -26.48 -9.65
N MET A 148 1.61 -25.91 -8.51
CA MET A 148 1.19 -26.72 -7.34
C MET A 148 -0.13 -27.45 -7.56
N PHE A 149 -1.04 -26.87 -8.37
CA PHE A 149 -2.41 -27.36 -8.51
C PHE A 149 -2.80 -27.78 -9.95
N ARG A 150 -1.92 -27.53 -10.93
CA ARG A 150 -2.15 -27.82 -12.36
C ARG A 150 -0.91 -28.42 -13.02
N ASP A 151 -1.04 -28.85 -14.25
CA ASP A 151 0.10 -29.22 -15.10
C ASP A 151 1.06 -28.02 -15.22
N PRO A 152 2.36 -28.17 -14.92
CA PRO A 152 3.34 -27.09 -15.05
C PRO A 152 3.37 -26.41 -16.43
N LYS A 153 3.02 -27.12 -17.51
CA LYS A 153 2.92 -26.55 -18.87
C LYS A 153 1.74 -25.59 -19.03
N ASN A 154 0.75 -25.69 -18.14
CA ASN A 154 -0.47 -24.88 -18.10
C ASN A 154 -0.65 -24.23 -16.74
N ALA A 155 0.44 -23.79 -16.11
CA ALA A 155 0.43 -23.19 -14.79
C ALA A 155 -0.44 -21.93 -14.75
N LEU A 156 -0.28 -21.04 -15.74
CA LEU A 156 -1.12 -19.85 -15.89
C LEU A 156 -2.43 -20.19 -16.58
N LEU A 157 -3.54 -19.68 -16.07
CA LEU A 157 -4.83 -19.74 -16.78
C LEU A 157 -4.78 -18.89 -18.07
N PRO A 158 -5.54 -19.24 -19.11
CA PRO A 158 -5.45 -18.58 -20.42
C PRO A 158 -5.67 -17.05 -20.39
N ASN A 159 -6.48 -16.55 -19.46
CA ASN A 159 -6.78 -15.12 -19.31
C ASN A 159 -5.70 -14.33 -18.58
N TRP A 160 -4.79 -14.99 -17.83
CA TRP A 160 -3.86 -14.30 -16.93
C TRP A 160 -2.94 -13.30 -17.64
N LYS A 161 -2.43 -13.66 -18.84
CA LYS A 161 -1.59 -12.77 -19.66
C LYS A 161 -2.36 -11.76 -20.52
N HIS A 162 -3.69 -11.75 -20.44
CA HIS A 162 -4.54 -10.86 -21.22
C HIS A 162 -5.22 -9.76 -20.41
N LEU A 163 -5.35 -9.95 -19.11
CA LEU A 163 -5.97 -8.98 -18.21
C LEU A 163 -5.44 -9.12 -16.75
N PRO A 164 -5.42 -8.03 -15.98
CA PRO A 164 -5.18 -8.10 -14.54
C PRO A 164 -6.33 -8.85 -13.84
N VAL A 165 -6.07 -10.07 -13.40
CA VAL A 165 -7.05 -10.85 -12.62
C VAL A 165 -7.15 -10.26 -11.22
N GLY A 166 -8.37 -10.13 -10.68
CA GLY A 166 -8.60 -9.61 -9.35
C GLY A 166 -9.93 -10.07 -8.78
N TYR A 167 -10.14 -9.84 -7.50
CA TYR A 167 -11.40 -10.08 -6.79
C TYR A 167 -11.71 -8.93 -5.83
N HIS A 168 -12.98 -8.80 -5.41
CA HIS A 168 -13.37 -7.82 -4.41
C HIS A 168 -13.15 -8.37 -3.02
N GLY A 169 -12.22 -7.76 -2.29
CA GLY A 169 -11.89 -8.10 -0.92
C GLY A 169 -12.84 -7.45 0.09
N ARG A 170 -12.65 -7.81 1.36
CA ARG A 170 -13.44 -7.28 2.46
C ARG A 170 -12.75 -6.07 3.10
N ALA A 171 -13.22 -4.86 2.82
CA ALA A 171 -12.64 -3.62 3.34
C ALA A 171 -12.75 -3.51 4.88
N SER A 172 -13.86 -3.98 5.48
CA SER A 172 -14.12 -3.79 6.92
C SER A 172 -13.20 -4.58 7.87
N SER A 173 -12.43 -5.53 7.37
CA SER A 173 -11.46 -6.31 8.14
C SER A 173 -10.00 -5.95 7.85
N ILE A 174 -9.77 -4.84 7.15
CA ILE A 174 -8.43 -4.27 7.01
C ILE A 174 -8.09 -3.51 8.29
N VAL A 175 -6.95 -3.84 8.89
CA VAL A 175 -6.46 -3.25 10.13
C VAL A 175 -5.07 -2.65 9.97
N VAL A 176 -4.73 -1.69 10.81
CA VAL A 176 -3.40 -1.08 10.79
C VAL A 176 -2.34 -2.00 11.41
N SER A 177 -1.11 -1.89 10.96
CA SER A 177 0.06 -2.59 11.53
C SER A 177 0.12 -2.42 13.06
N GLY A 178 0.50 -3.50 13.76
CA GLY A 178 0.48 -3.58 15.22
C GLY A 178 -0.82 -4.16 15.79
N THR A 179 -1.89 -4.24 14.99
CA THR A 179 -3.15 -4.90 15.41
C THR A 179 -2.99 -6.42 15.36
N GLY A 180 -3.31 -7.09 16.46
CA GLY A 180 -3.29 -8.56 16.52
C GLY A 180 -4.37 -9.20 15.66
N ILE A 181 -4.00 -10.25 14.93
CA ILE A 181 -4.92 -10.99 14.04
C ILE A 181 -5.44 -12.23 14.75
N HIS A 182 -6.75 -12.39 14.78
CA HIS A 182 -7.39 -13.61 15.28
C HIS A 182 -7.29 -14.74 14.25
N ARG A 183 -6.82 -15.91 14.69
CA ARG A 183 -6.82 -17.11 13.84
C ARG A 183 -8.25 -17.46 13.44
N PRO A 184 -8.58 -17.50 12.12
CA PRO A 184 -9.93 -17.72 11.65
C PRO A 184 -10.37 -19.18 11.87
N LYS A 185 -11.69 -19.39 11.86
CA LYS A 185 -12.32 -20.71 11.88
C LYS A 185 -13.15 -20.88 10.61
N GLY A 186 -13.21 -22.11 10.12
CA GLY A 186 -13.97 -22.43 8.93
C GLY A 186 -14.12 -23.94 8.74
N GLN A 187 -14.64 -24.35 7.60
CA GLN A 187 -14.64 -25.73 7.19
C GLN A 187 -13.27 -26.12 6.65
N LEU A 188 -12.74 -27.21 7.15
CA LEU A 188 -11.48 -27.83 6.77
C LEU A 188 -11.79 -29.21 6.16
N LYS A 189 -11.29 -29.50 4.96
CA LYS A 189 -11.49 -30.80 4.30
C LYS A 189 -10.12 -31.44 4.04
N PRO A 190 -9.58 -32.23 4.99
CA PRO A 190 -8.40 -33.05 4.73
C PRO A 190 -8.63 -33.98 3.53
N PRO A 191 -7.59 -34.29 2.73
CA PRO A 191 -7.72 -35.09 1.51
C PRO A 191 -8.48 -36.42 1.73
N ASP A 192 -8.12 -37.12 2.80
CA ASP A 192 -8.64 -38.47 3.11
C ASP A 192 -9.91 -38.45 3.99
N ALA A 193 -10.40 -37.27 4.38
CA ALA A 193 -11.60 -37.20 5.22
C ALA A 193 -12.87 -37.37 4.37
N PRO A 194 -13.87 -38.13 4.83
CA PRO A 194 -15.13 -38.35 4.10
C PRO A 194 -16.00 -37.08 4.02
N ALA A 195 -15.84 -36.17 4.99
CA ALA A 195 -16.61 -34.93 5.11
C ALA A 195 -15.73 -33.82 5.69
N PRO A 196 -16.07 -32.53 5.47
CA PRO A 196 -15.38 -31.43 6.14
C PRO A 196 -15.65 -31.43 7.64
N VAL A 197 -14.71 -30.83 8.39
CA VAL A 197 -14.85 -30.56 9.82
C VAL A 197 -14.75 -29.06 10.06
N PHE A 198 -15.45 -28.56 11.06
CA PHE A 198 -15.38 -27.15 11.46
C PHE A 198 -14.28 -26.97 12.54
N GLY A 199 -13.39 -26.01 12.36
CA GLY A 199 -12.33 -25.76 13.33
C GLY A 199 -11.47 -24.56 12.98
N PRO A 200 -10.47 -24.26 13.82
CA PRO A 200 -9.49 -23.21 13.55
C PRO A 200 -8.58 -23.59 12.37
N CYS A 201 -8.25 -22.60 11.57
CA CYS A 201 -7.25 -22.71 10.49
C CYS A 201 -5.93 -23.27 11.04
N LYS A 202 -5.36 -24.25 10.37
CA LYS A 202 -4.06 -24.88 10.71
C LYS A 202 -2.91 -24.37 9.83
N LYS A 203 -3.22 -23.77 8.68
CA LYS A 203 -2.29 -23.26 7.69
C LYS A 203 -2.50 -21.77 7.45
N LEU A 204 -2.22 -20.96 8.49
CA LEU A 204 -2.24 -19.51 8.39
C LEU A 204 -0.98 -19.06 7.67
N ASP A 205 -1.16 -18.18 6.68
CA ASP A 205 -0.12 -17.69 5.79
C ASP A 205 -0.16 -16.17 5.66
N PHE A 206 0.97 -15.55 5.32
CA PHE A 206 1.05 -14.16 4.88
C PHE A 206 1.09 -14.09 3.34
N GLU A 207 0.71 -12.95 2.80
CA GLU A 207 1.02 -12.57 1.43
C GLU A 207 1.69 -11.20 1.43
N LEU A 208 2.95 -11.17 0.95
CA LEU A 208 3.71 -9.94 0.79
C LEU A 208 3.16 -9.14 -0.39
N GLU A 209 2.58 -7.99 -0.09
CA GLU A 209 1.95 -7.13 -1.07
C GLU A 209 2.27 -5.66 -0.85
N MET A 210 1.97 -4.86 -1.85
CA MET A 210 1.76 -3.43 -1.74
C MET A 210 0.37 -3.07 -2.25
N ALA A 211 -0.19 -2.00 -1.72
CA ALA A 211 -1.45 -1.48 -2.21
C ALA A 211 -1.34 0.01 -2.54
N PHE A 212 -2.11 0.45 -3.54
CA PHE A 212 -2.26 1.88 -3.80
C PHE A 212 -3.60 2.40 -3.30
N VAL A 213 -3.59 3.66 -2.87
CA VAL A 213 -4.74 4.39 -2.35
C VAL A 213 -5.18 5.43 -3.37
N THR A 214 -6.46 5.43 -3.73
CA THR A 214 -7.01 6.40 -4.69
C THR A 214 -7.31 7.76 -4.05
N CYS A 215 -7.17 8.83 -4.84
CA CYS A 215 -7.39 10.22 -4.40
C CYS A 215 -8.48 10.95 -5.20
N ALA A 216 -9.31 10.22 -5.94
CA ALA A 216 -10.37 10.81 -6.75
C ALA A 216 -11.68 10.04 -6.65
N ASN A 217 -12.78 10.74 -6.85
CA ASN A 217 -14.09 10.15 -7.12
C ASN A 217 -14.36 10.26 -8.63
N THR A 218 -14.84 9.18 -9.23
CA THR A 218 -15.32 9.20 -10.63
C THR A 218 -16.81 8.89 -10.70
N ALA A 219 -17.47 9.32 -11.75
CA ALA A 219 -18.88 9.00 -11.94
C ALA A 219 -19.06 7.53 -12.35
N LEU A 220 -20.12 6.89 -11.88
CA LEU A 220 -20.53 5.57 -12.36
C LEU A 220 -20.76 5.63 -13.89
N GLY A 221 -20.24 4.65 -14.59
CA GLY A 221 -20.26 4.59 -16.06
C GLY A 221 -19.04 5.23 -16.75
N SER A 222 -18.16 5.91 -16.01
CA SER A 222 -16.89 6.42 -16.54
C SER A 222 -15.74 5.43 -16.33
N SER A 223 -14.75 5.48 -17.22
CA SER A 223 -13.51 4.70 -17.12
C SER A 223 -12.29 5.59 -16.95
N VAL A 224 -11.22 5.05 -16.40
CA VAL A 224 -9.92 5.73 -16.25
C VAL A 224 -8.91 5.03 -17.15
N PRO A 225 -8.44 5.66 -18.23
CA PRO A 225 -7.42 5.06 -19.10
C PRO A 225 -6.06 4.99 -18.41
N THR A 226 -5.18 4.10 -18.85
CA THR A 226 -3.84 3.90 -18.29
C THR A 226 -3.02 5.18 -18.17
N GLY A 227 -3.15 6.09 -19.17
CA GLY A 227 -2.45 7.37 -19.20
C GLY A 227 -2.89 8.35 -18.09
N GLU A 228 -4.11 8.21 -17.58
CA GLU A 228 -4.69 9.07 -16.54
C GLU A 228 -4.68 8.40 -15.14
N ALA A 229 -4.33 7.11 -15.06
CA ALA A 229 -4.45 6.33 -13.83
C ALA A 229 -3.66 6.94 -12.67
N GLU A 230 -2.42 7.39 -12.89
CA GLU A 230 -1.57 7.97 -11.85
C GLU A 230 -2.12 9.27 -11.25
N ASN A 231 -2.97 10.01 -11.98
CA ASN A 231 -3.63 11.20 -11.45
C ASN A 231 -4.67 10.87 -10.37
N ASN A 232 -5.14 9.62 -10.35
CA ASN A 232 -6.12 9.11 -9.40
C ASN A 232 -5.50 8.33 -8.24
N ILE A 233 -4.18 8.18 -8.20
CA ILE A 233 -3.44 7.45 -7.16
C ILE A 233 -2.69 8.43 -6.28
N PHE A 234 -2.94 8.41 -4.97
CA PHE A 234 -2.23 9.24 -4.01
C PHE A 234 -0.84 8.69 -3.68
N GLY A 235 -0.78 7.41 -3.35
CA GLY A 235 0.47 6.79 -2.92
C GLY A 235 0.32 5.29 -2.66
N LEU A 236 1.39 4.71 -2.13
CA LEU A 236 1.52 3.29 -1.83
C LEU A 236 1.64 3.05 -0.33
N VAL A 237 1.18 1.89 0.08
CA VAL A 237 1.34 1.32 1.43
C VAL A 237 1.87 -0.10 1.32
N LEU A 238 2.57 -0.58 2.35
CA LEU A 238 2.81 -2.01 2.55
C LEU A 238 1.49 -2.68 2.92
N PHE A 239 1.28 -3.88 2.41
CA PHE A 239 0.06 -4.63 2.62
C PHE A 239 0.37 -6.11 2.85
N ASN A 240 -0.38 -6.74 3.74
CA ASN A 240 -0.31 -8.18 4.00
C ASN A 240 -1.73 -8.74 3.93
N ASP A 241 -2.01 -9.59 2.94
CA ASP A 241 -3.29 -10.27 2.83
C ASP A 241 -3.23 -11.64 3.50
N TRP A 242 -3.61 -11.68 4.78
CA TRP A 242 -3.60 -12.90 5.58
C TRP A 242 -4.47 -14.00 4.96
N SER A 243 -3.92 -15.21 4.88
CA SER A 243 -4.52 -16.31 4.13
C SER A 243 -4.65 -17.56 4.97
N ALA A 244 -5.87 -18.09 5.07
CA ALA A 244 -6.16 -19.38 5.71
C ALA A 244 -6.19 -20.49 4.64
N ARG A 245 -5.04 -21.06 4.32
CA ARG A 245 -4.85 -21.94 3.14
C ARG A 245 -5.69 -23.20 3.15
N ASP A 246 -5.87 -23.81 4.29
CA ASP A 246 -6.69 -25.02 4.44
C ASP A 246 -8.19 -24.75 4.29
N ILE A 247 -8.66 -23.57 4.72
CA ILE A 247 -10.02 -23.10 4.44
C ILE A 247 -10.14 -22.76 2.95
N GLN A 248 -9.13 -22.05 2.38
CA GLN A 248 -9.12 -21.65 0.97
C GLN A 248 -9.25 -22.85 0.03
N THR A 249 -8.48 -23.90 0.27
CA THR A 249 -8.47 -25.10 -0.59
C THR A 249 -9.84 -25.74 -0.70
N TRP A 250 -10.65 -25.69 0.34
CA TRP A 250 -12.01 -26.27 0.35
C TRP A 250 -13.06 -25.34 -0.25
N GLU A 251 -12.94 -24.03 -0.05
CA GLU A 251 -14.02 -23.08 -0.25
C GLU A 251 -13.93 -22.29 -1.57
N TYR A 252 -12.71 -22.14 -2.18
CA TYR A 252 -12.49 -21.14 -3.24
C TYR A 252 -13.23 -21.43 -4.55
N VAL A 253 -13.66 -22.68 -4.80
CA VAL A 253 -14.45 -23.06 -5.98
C VAL A 253 -15.93 -23.05 -5.61
N PRO A 254 -16.82 -22.43 -6.39
CA PRO A 254 -16.65 -21.86 -7.74
C PRO A 254 -16.40 -20.36 -7.81
N LEU A 255 -16.52 -19.58 -6.71
CA LEU A 255 -16.56 -18.12 -6.78
C LEU A 255 -15.27 -17.41 -6.35
N GLY A 256 -14.24 -18.14 -5.96
CA GLY A 256 -12.99 -17.57 -5.46
C GLY A 256 -12.92 -17.56 -3.92
N PRO A 257 -11.87 -16.94 -3.34
CA PRO A 257 -11.65 -16.94 -1.89
C PRO A 257 -12.75 -16.17 -1.14
N PHE A 258 -13.11 -16.65 0.05
CA PHE A 258 -14.11 -16.01 0.91
C PHE A 258 -13.65 -15.99 2.37
N LEU A 259 -14.03 -16.98 3.22
CA LEU A 259 -13.62 -17.02 4.63
C LEU A 259 -12.11 -17.15 4.82
N ALA A 260 -11.43 -17.68 3.81
CA ALA A 260 -9.97 -17.79 3.79
C ALA A 260 -9.24 -16.45 3.73
N LYS A 261 -9.91 -15.37 3.34
CA LYS A 261 -9.34 -14.03 3.11
C LYS A 261 -10.03 -12.92 3.90
N ASN A 262 -11.34 -12.99 4.08
CA ASN A 262 -12.15 -11.90 4.63
C ASN A 262 -11.97 -11.67 6.14
N PHE A 263 -11.13 -12.45 6.83
CA PHE A 263 -10.93 -12.36 8.27
C PHE A 263 -9.95 -11.27 8.69
N ALA A 264 -8.95 -10.95 7.86
CA ALA A 264 -8.01 -9.86 8.10
C ALA A 264 -7.13 -9.56 6.89
N SER A 265 -6.79 -8.29 6.71
CA SER A 265 -5.63 -7.81 5.97
C SER A 265 -4.96 -6.70 6.79
N THR A 266 -3.63 -6.53 6.66
CA THR A 266 -2.89 -5.53 7.44
C THR A 266 -2.28 -4.49 6.52
N ILE A 267 -2.44 -3.20 6.87
CA ILE A 267 -1.94 -2.05 6.10
C ILE A 267 -0.90 -1.27 6.93
N SER A 268 0.13 -0.74 6.25
CA SER A 268 1.03 0.25 6.85
C SER A 268 0.27 1.52 7.27
N PRO A 269 0.59 2.14 8.42
CA PRO A 269 -0.01 3.42 8.82
C PRO A 269 0.49 4.62 7.99
N TRP A 270 1.54 4.44 7.21
CA TRP A 270 2.18 5.48 6.42
C TRP A 270 1.92 5.28 4.94
N ILE A 271 1.40 6.33 4.26
CA ILE A 271 1.24 6.35 2.81
C ILE A 271 2.40 7.12 2.19
N VAL A 272 3.23 6.43 1.42
CA VAL A 272 4.31 7.04 0.64
C VAL A 272 3.72 7.54 -0.68
N THR A 273 3.83 8.85 -0.94
CA THR A 273 3.22 9.44 -2.14
C THR A 273 3.91 9.00 -3.43
N LEU A 274 3.16 8.91 -4.54
CA LEU A 274 3.79 8.63 -5.84
C LEU A 274 4.84 9.68 -6.22
N ASP A 275 4.71 10.92 -5.75
CA ASP A 275 5.70 11.96 -5.98
C ASP A 275 7.02 11.66 -5.28
N ALA A 276 7.00 11.06 -4.09
CA ALA A 276 8.20 10.60 -3.38
C ALA A 276 8.86 9.42 -4.09
N LEU A 277 8.06 8.56 -4.71
CA LEU A 277 8.52 7.35 -5.39
C LEU A 277 9.04 7.59 -6.82
N GLU A 278 8.88 8.78 -7.37
CA GLU A 278 9.27 9.09 -8.75
C GLU A 278 10.74 8.73 -9.10
N PRO A 279 11.74 8.91 -8.21
CA PRO A 279 13.13 8.51 -8.47
C PRO A 279 13.33 7.01 -8.64
N PHE A 280 12.42 6.19 -8.15
CA PHE A 280 12.48 4.71 -8.18
C PHE A 280 11.74 4.09 -9.36
N ARG A 281 11.24 4.91 -10.27
CA ARG A 281 10.49 4.47 -11.45
C ARG A 281 11.35 3.70 -12.43
N VAL A 282 10.90 2.50 -12.80
CA VAL A 282 11.58 1.58 -13.74
C VAL A 282 10.62 1.01 -14.77
N ALA A 283 11.16 0.40 -15.82
CA ALA A 283 10.36 -0.43 -16.73
C ALA A 283 9.90 -1.70 -16.00
N GLY A 284 8.68 -2.13 -16.27
CA GLY A 284 8.19 -3.43 -15.85
C GLY A 284 8.69 -4.57 -16.74
N PRO A 285 8.31 -5.82 -16.42
CA PRO A 285 8.53 -6.98 -17.26
C PRO A 285 7.95 -6.78 -18.68
N THR A 286 8.57 -7.42 -19.68
CA THR A 286 8.04 -7.42 -21.04
C THR A 286 6.74 -8.21 -21.10
N GLN A 287 5.66 -7.57 -21.52
CA GLN A 287 4.36 -8.23 -21.65
C GLN A 287 4.25 -8.96 -22.98
N SER A 288 3.90 -10.24 -22.92
CA SER A 288 3.65 -11.12 -24.09
C SER A 288 2.55 -12.11 -23.73
N PRO A 289 1.49 -12.24 -24.59
CA PRO A 289 1.26 -11.52 -25.84
C PRO A 289 1.02 -10.02 -25.67
N GLU A 290 0.96 -9.26 -26.77
CA GLU A 290 0.60 -7.85 -26.74
C GLU A 290 -0.79 -7.66 -26.12
N VAL A 291 -0.91 -6.69 -25.23
CA VAL A 291 -2.15 -6.39 -24.51
C VAL A 291 -3.15 -5.65 -25.42
N LEU A 292 -4.43 -5.76 -25.09
CA LEU A 292 -5.45 -4.98 -25.79
C LEU A 292 -5.26 -3.47 -25.56
N PRO A 293 -5.69 -2.60 -26.50
CA PRO A 293 -5.42 -1.15 -26.46
C PRO A 293 -5.78 -0.45 -25.16
N TYR A 294 -6.84 -0.87 -24.45
CA TYR A 294 -7.22 -0.25 -23.18
C TYR A 294 -6.24 -0.51 -22.03
N LEU A 295 -5.38 -1.53 -22.15
CA LEU A 295 -4.32 -1.86 -21.21
C LEU A 295 -2.93 -1.40 -21.66
N ALA A 296 -2.81 -0.91 -22.91
CA ALA A 296 -1.55 -0.38 -23.40
C ALA A 296 -1.14 0.87 -22.60
N TYR A 297 0.15 1.02 -22.34
CA TYR A 297 0.69 2.17 -21.60
C TYR A 297 2.03 2.59 -22.18
N GLU A 298 2.42 3.83 -21.87
CA GLU A 298 3.71 4.38 -22.27
C GLU A 298 4.61 4.64 -21.07
N GLY A 299 5.92 4.54 -21.30
CA GLY A 299 6.94 4.85 -20.32
C GLY A 299 7.11 3.80 -19.23
N LYS A 300 7.77 4.21 -18.14
CA LYS A 300 8.05 3.36 -16.99
C LYS A 300 6.92 3.45 -15.97
N LYS A 301 6.30 2.36 -15.58
CA LYS A 301 5.14 2.31 -14.68
C LYS A 301 5.34 1.41 -13.46
N ASN A 302 6.47 0.70 -13.37
CA ASN A 302 6.87 -0.05 -12.19
C ASN A 302 7.83 0.75 -11.32
N TYR A 303 8.05 0.30 -10.09
CA TYR A 303 8.92 0.97 -9.12
C TYR A 303 9.90 -0.03 -8.51
N ASP A 304 11.17 0.34 -8.44
CA ASP A 304 12.23 -0.45 -7.79
C ASP A 304 12.17 -0.21 -6.27
N ILE A 305 11.32 -0.97 -5.59
CA ILE A 305 11.13 -0.93 -4.14
C ILE A 305 11.47 -2.30 -3.59
N ALA A 306 12.56 -2.37 -2.82
CA ALA A 306 12.95 -3.58 -2.13
C ALA A 306 11.93 -3.90 -1.02
N LEU A 307 11.53 -5.17 -0.94
CA LEU A 307 10.57 -5.67 0.04
C LEU A 307 11.19 -6.82 0.81
N GLU A 308 10.94 -6.88 2.11
CA GLU A 308 11.45 -7.93 2.98
C GLU A 308 10.33 -8.44 3.89
N VAL A 309 10.31 -9.74 4.11
CA VAL A 309 9.45 -10.39 5.11
C VAL A 309 10.34 -11.06 6.14
N ALA A 310 10.10 -10.74 7.40
CA ALA A 310 10.73 -11.39 8.54
C ALA A 310 9.66 -12.02 9.45
N ILE A 311 9.96 -13.19 10.02
CA ILE A 311 9.12 -13.90 10.98
C ILE A 311 9.89 -14.03 12.30
N GLY A 312 9.26 -13.64 13.40
CA GLY A 312 9.84 -13.67 14.74
C GLY A 312 9.52 -12.42 15.53
N GLU A 313 10.18 -12.25 16.67
CA GLU A 313 9.99 -11.12 17.59
C GLU A 313 11.28 -10.32 17.73
N GLY A 314 11.22 -9.01 17.52
CA GLY A 314 12.33 -8.08 17.71
C GLY A 314 13.60 -8.52 16.96
N GLU A 315 14.74 -8.52 17.64
CA GLU A 315 16.04 -8.89 17.07
C GLU A 315 16.15 -10.40 16.70
N ASN A 316 15.22 -11.22 17.16
CA ASN A 316 15.18 -12.65 16.82
C ASN A 316 14.36 -12.94 15.54
N ALA A 317 13.84 -11.92 14.88
CA ALA A 317 13.13 -12.10 13.62
C ALA A 317 14.08 -12.59 12.53
N THR A 318 13.67 -13.64 11.82
CA THR A 318 14.41 -14.23 10.69
C THR A 318 13.81 -13.77 9.38
N VAL A 319 14.62 -13.20 8.50
CA VAL A 319 14.20 -12.83 7.14
C VAL A 319 13.96 -14.11 6.33
N VAL A 320 12.74 -14.25 5.83
CA VAL A 320 12.30 -15.43 5.06
C VAL A 320 12.12 -15.11 3.57
N SER A 321 12.00 -13.85 3.20
CA SER A 321 11.90 -13.42 1.80
C SER A 321 12.48 -12.03 1.57
N ARG A 322 13.10 -11.84 0.41
CA ARG A 322 13.50 -10.53 -0.14
C ARG A 322 13.01 -10.43 -1.58
N SER A 323 11.96 -9.68 -1.79
CA SER A 323 11.34 -9.47 -3.09
C SER A 323 11.47 -8.00 -3.54
N ASN A 324 10.82 -7.65 -4.63
CA ASN A 324 10.83 -6.29 -5.13
C ASN A 324 9.55 -5.99 -5.89
N PHE A 325 8.96 -4.82 -5.66
CA PHE A 325 7.72 -4.37 -6.29
C PHE A 325 7.81 -4.27 -7.83
N LYS A 326 9.02 -4.09 -8.39
CA LYS A 326 9.24 -4.03 -9.85
C LYS A 326 8.90 -5.33 -10.59
N TYR A 327 8.82 -6.47 -9.89
CA TYR A 327 8.52 -7.76 -10.51
C TYR A 327 7.09 -7.91 -11.00
N LEU A 328 6.18 -7.02 -10.60
CA LEU A 328 4.80 -7.09 -11.06
C LEU A 328 4.68 -6.99 -12.58
N TYR A 329 4.05 -8.00 -13.18
CA TYR A 329 3.73 -8.04 -14.60
C TYR A 329 2.65 -7.02 -14.95
N TRP A 330 1.58 -6.94 -14.15
CA TRP A 330 0.52 -5.94 -14.26
C TRP A 330 0.81 -4.77 -13.34
N ASN A 331 1.07 -3.58 -13.92
CA ASN A 331 1.32 -2.38 -13.13
C ASN A 331 0.02 -1.71 -12.66
N MET A 332 0.13 -0.80 -11.70
CA MET A 332 -0.99 -0.08 -11.09
C MET A 332 -1.90 0.63 -12.10
N CYS A 333 -1.32 1.19 -13.17
CA CYS A 333 -2.10 1.88 -14.19
C CYS A 333 -3.00 0.91 -14.97
N GLN A 334 -2.51 -0.28 -15.25
CA GLN A 334 -3.28 -1.34 -15.91
C GLN A 334 -4.35 -1.93 -14.98
N GLN A 335 -4.01 -2.13 -13.70
CA GLN A 335 -4.96 -2.58 -12.69
C GLN A 335 -6.15 -1.62 -12.59
N LEU A 336 -5.88 -0.31 -12.47
CA LEU A 336 -6.92 0.71 -12.34
C LEU A 336 -7.73 0.85 -13.63
N ALA A 337 -7.08 0.83 -14.80
CA ALA A 337 -7.76 0.89 -16.09
C ALA A 337 -8.69 -0.31 -16.27
N HIS A 338 -8.23 -1.52 -15.95
CA HIS A 338 -9.06 -2.73 -16.05
C HIS A 338 -10.25 -2.69 -15.08
N HIS A 339 -10.03 -2.25 -13.85
CA HIS A 339 -11.08 -2.16 -12.84
C HIS A 339 -12.21 -1.20 -13.25
N THR A 340 -11.88 -0.12 -13.99
CA THR A 340 -12.85 0.92 -14.34
C THR A 340 -13.39 0.83 -15.76
N VAL A 341 -12.83 -0.01 -16.64
CA VAL A 341 -13.18 -0.07 -18.08
C VAL A 341 -14.65 -0.39 -18.33
N ASN A 342 -15.30 -1.12 -17.44
CA ASN A 342 -16.72 -1.45 -17.48
C ASN A 342 -17.65 -0.37 -16.90
N GLY A 343 -17.09 0.77 -16.44
CA GLY A 343 -17.86 1.86 -15.83
C GLY A 343 -17.94 1.79 -14.29
N CYS A 344 -17.18 0.90 -13.63
CA CYS A 344 -17.07 0.91 -12.18
C CYS A 344 -16.39 2.21 -11.72
N ASN A 345 -17.01 2.94 -10.80
CA ASN A 345 -16.51 4.21 -10.30
C ASN A 345 -15.42 4.03 -9.23
N LEU A 346 -14.57 5.04 -9.09
CA LEU A 346 -13.63 5.18 -7.97
C LEU A 346 -14.23 6.02 -6.86
N ARG A 347 -13.80 5.73 -5.63
CA ARG A 347 -14.01 6.59 -4.45
C ARG A 347 -12.67 6.93 -3.82
N VAL A 348 -12.56 8.12 -3.25
CA VAL A 348 -11.39 8.53 -2.47
C VAL A 348 -11.18 7.55 -1.32
N GLY A 349 -9.97 6.98 -1.22
CA GLY A 349 -9.63 5.99 -0.21
C GLY A 349 -9.85 4.54 -0.63
N ASP A 350 -10.36 4.26 -1.85
CA ASP A 350 -10.38 2.90 -2.36
C ASP A 350 -8.97 2.32 -2.35
N LEU A 351 -8.86 1.07 -1.91
CA LEU A 351 -7.59 0.35 -1.79
C LEU A 351 -7.49 -0.74 -2.86
N TYR A 352 -6.38 -0.75 -3.57
CA TYR A 352 -6.06 -1.71 -4.62
C TYR A 352 -4.76 -2.43 -4.29
N ALA A 353 -4.86 -3.66 -3.82
CA ALA A 353 -3.70 -4.49 -3.53
C ALA A 353 -3.17 -5.19 -4.78
N SER A 354 -1.88 -5.42 -4.80
CA SER A 354 -1.15 -5.94 -5.97
C SER A 354 -1.36 -7.43 -6.24
N GLY A 355 -1.81 -8.16 -5.25
CA GLY A 355 -1.57 -9.59 -5.15
C GLY A 355 -0.14 -9.88 -4.68
N THR A 356 0.10 -11.09 -4.23
CA THR A 356 1.40 -11.53 -3.69
C THR A 356 2.55 -11.19 -4.63
N ILE A 357 3.61 -10.57 -4.11
CA ILE A 357 4.78 -10.13 -4.87
C ILE A 357 5.90 -11.15 -4.72
N SER A 358 6.01 -12.07 -5.67
CA SER A 358 7.11 -13.01 -5.76
C SER A 358 8.08 -12.61 -6.88
N GLY A 359 9.36 -12.89 -6.67
CA GLY A 359 10.39 -12.74 -7.68
C GLY A 359 10.86 -14.11 -8.21
N PRO A 360 11.89 -14.13 -9.08
CA PRO A 360 12.32 -15.34 -9.80
C PRO A 360 12.98 -16.41 -8.93
N ASP A 361 13.52 -16.03 -7.78
CA ASP A 361 14.29 -16.93 -6.91
C ASP A 361 13.49 -17.34 -5.66
N LYS A 362 13.73 -18.55 -5.12
CA LYS A 362 13.07 -19.03 -3.89
C LYS A 362 13.17 -18.06 -2.71
N GLY A 363 14.28 -17.34 -2.58
CA GLY A 363 14.48 -16.31 -1.55
C GLY A 363 13.64 -15.05 -1.74
N SER A 364 12.89 -14.94 -2.85
CA SER A 364 12.03 -13.80 -3.19
C SER A 364 10.54 -14.15 -3.29
N TYR A 365 10.13 -15.33 -2.80
CA TYR A 365 8.73 -15.72 -2.81
C TYR A 365 7.92 -14.98 -1.75
N GLY A 366 6.75 -14.49 -2.12
CA GLY A 366 5.93 -13.60 -1.30
C GLY A 366 4.97 -14.29 -0.34
N SER A 367 4.96 -15.63 -0.26
CA SER A 367 4.06 -16.36 0.63
C SER A 367 4.72 -17.61 1.22
N MET A 368 4.26 -18.03 2.41
CA MET A 368 4.68 -19.31 2.99
C MET A 368 4.27 -20.50 2.13
N LEU A 369 3.12 -20.38 1.43
CA LEU A 369 2.67 -21.41 0.49
C LEU A 369 3.75 -21.72 -0.53
N GLU A 370 4.42 -20.71 -1.10
CA GLU A 370 5.49 -20.90 -2.08
C GLU A 370 6.81 -21.33 -1.43
N ILE A 371 7.15 -20.72 -0.28
CA ILE A 371 8.44 -20.99 0.41
C ILE A 371 8.52 -22.44 0.90
N THR A 372 7.39 -23.01 1.31
CA THR A 372 7.35 -24.36 1.93
C THR A 372 6.93 -25.48 1.00
N TRP A 373 6.66 -25.17 -0.27
CA TRP A 373 6.29 -26.16 -1.29
C TRP A 373 7.45 -27.03 -1.74
#